data_fd680cd543346e46b7d9edcf8e58b25c
#
_entry.id   fd680cd543346e46b7d9edcf8e58b25c
#
_cell.length_a   1.000
_cell.length_b   1.000
_cell.length_c   1.000
_cell.angle_alpha   90.00
_cell.angle_beta   90.00
_cell.angle_gamma   90.00
#
_symmetry.space_group_name_H-M   'P 1'
#
loop_
_entity.id
_entity.type
_entity.pdbx_description
1 polymer ?
#
loop_
_entity_poly.entity_id
_entity_poly.type
_entity_poly.pdbx_seq_one_letter_code
_entity_poly.pdbx_strand_id
1 'polypeptide(L)'
;MQMVFQDPYSCLDPRKTIGQIIAEPLRIHKTYPSGEINDRVLDLMAKGGVSRKLFNSYPHELDGGRRQRVGIIRALALNPEFIICDEPVSSLDVSIQAQILNLLQELQSTMGLTYLFISHDLSVVRHISNRILVMYLGQMVEICDSRELFRNPVHPYTKALLSAVPIAKYGYKRERILLEGDVPSPINPKPGCKFANRCLMAQDICRRQEPPVYTVSPGHQVCCHMAEH
;
A
#
# COMPACT_ATOMS: atom_id res chain seq x y z
N MET A 1 8.12 2.82 -14.43
CA MET A 1 7.30 3.02 -13.23
C MET A 1 5.83 3.20 -13.64
N GLN A 2 4.89 2.54 -12.91
CA GLN A 2 3.45 2.61 -13.13
C GLN A 2 2.72 2.72 -11.79
N MET A 3 1.41 3.01 -11.81
CA MET A 3 0.62 3.19 -10.59
C MET A 3 -0.71 2.44 -10.68
N VAL A 4 -1.08 1.78 -9.59
CA VAL A 4 -2.40 1.19 -9.33
C VAL A 4 -3.10 2.07 -8.29
N PHE A 5 -4.28 2.58 -8.65
CA PHE A 5 -5.01 3.57 -7.87
C PHE A 5 -5.98 2.92 -6.87
N GLN A 6 -6.34 3.69 -5.84
CA GLN A 6 -7.23 3.30 -4.76
C GLN A 6 -8.65 2.94 -5.23
N ASP A 7 -9.23 3.76 -6.12
CA ASP A 7 -10.58 3.57 -6.62
C ASP A 7 -10.58 3.02 -8.05
N PRO A 8 -10.93 1.73 -8.22
CA PRO A 8 -11.00 1.13 -9.54
C PRO A 8 -12.13 1.69 -10.42
N TYR A 9 -13.12 2.39 -9.85
CA TYR A 9 -14.21 3.01 -10.61
C TYR A 9 -13.76 4.29 -11.30
N SER A 10 -13.06 5.16 -10.59
CA SER A 10 -12.65 6.47 -11.12
C SER A 10 -11.47 6.37 -12.09
N CYS A 11 -10.68 5.30 -12.03
CA CYS A 11 -9.48 5.17 -12.85
C CYS A 11 -9.70 4.47 -14.21
N LEU A 12 -10.88 3.93 -14.48
CA LEU A 12 -11.23 3.29 -15.76
C LEU A 12 -12.23 4.15 -16.52
N ASP A 13 -11.94 4.52 -17.78
CA ASP A 13 -12.88 5.27 -18.62
C ASP A 13 -14.13 4.41 -18.90
N PRO A 14 -15.34 4.79 -18.40
CA PRO A 14 -16.54 3.98 -18.53
C PRO A 14 -17.05 3.84 -19.96
N ARG A 15 -16.54 4.66 -20.90
CA ARG A 15 -16.91 4.64 -22.32
C ARG A 15 -16.06 3.69 -23.15
N LYS A 16 -15.00 3.12 -22.57
CA LYS A 16 -14.08 2.20 -23.24
C LYS A 16 -14.33 0.77 -22.76
N THR A 17 -14.15 -0.20 -23.66
CA THR A 17 -14.15 -1.61 -23.28
C THR A 17 -12.89 -1.98 -22.53
N ILE A 18 -12.91 -3.11 -21.82
CA ILE A 18 -11.76 -3.61 -21.05
C ILE A 18 -10.54 -3.80 -21.97
N GLY A 19 -10.73 -4.39 -23.14
CA GLY A 19 -9.66 -4.51 -24.14
C GLY A 19 -9.08 -3.16 -24.57
N GLN A 20 -9.92 -2.16 -24.76
CA GLN A 20 -9.47 -0.80 -25.13
C GLN A 20 -8.68 -0.13 -24.00
N ILE A 21 -9.13 -0.28 -22.73
CA ILE A 21 -8.46 0.28 -21.56
C ILE A 21 -7.06 -0.31 -21.39
N ILE A 22 -6.91 -1.63 -21.54
CA ILE A 22 -5.61 -2.30 -21.41
C ILE A 22 -4.71 -1.99 -22.62
N ALA A 23 -5.28 -1.86 -23.82
CA ALA A 23 -4.55 -1.53 -25.04
C ALA A 23 -4.05 -0.08 -25.08
N GLU A 24 -4.69 0.84 -24.37
CA GLU A 24 -4.42 2.27 -24.45
C GLU A 24 -2.96 2.63 -24.18
N PRO A 25 -2.33 2.21 -23.06
CA PRO A 25 -0.91 2.50 -22.83
C PRO A 25 -0.02 1.91 -23.93
N LEU A 26 -0.32 0.73 -24.45
CA LEU A 26 0.44 0.11 -25.54
C LEU A 26 0.39 0.94 -26.83
N ARG A 27 -0.78 1.50 -27.15
CA ARG A 27 -0.98 2.37 -28.33
C ARG A 27 -0.31 3.73 -28.18
N ILE A 28 -0.43 4.35 -26.99
CA ILE A 28 0.17 5.67 -26.71
C ILE A 28 1.70 5.59 -26.80
N HIS A 29 2.29 4.59 -26.20
CA HIS A 29 3.75 4.41 -26.16
C HIS A 29 4.30 3.67 -27.39
N LYS A 30 3.44 3.18 -28.28
CA LYS A 30 3.82 2.46 -29.52
C LYS A 30 4.79 1.31 -29.24
N THR A 31 4.58 0.58 -28.13
CA THR A 31 5.48 -0.49 -27.67
C THR A 31 5.39 -1.76 -28.52
N TYR A 32 4.28 -1.93 -29.27
CA TYR A 32 4.02 -3.09 -30.12
C TYR A 32 3.42 -2.65 -31.46
N PRO A 33 3.64 -3.43 -32.55
CA PRO A 33 2.92 -3.25 -33.80
C PRO A 33 1.40 -3.34 -33.58
N SER A 34 0.63 -2.53 -34.33
CA SER A 34 -0.83 -2.43 -34.15
C SER A 34 -1.56 -3.77 -34.25
N GLY A 35 -1.04 -4.71 -35.07
CA GLY A 35 -1.60 -6.06 -35.23
C GLY A 35 -1.41 -6.97 -34.02
N GLU A 36 -0.40 -6.73 -33.19
CA GLU A 36 -0.04 -7.58 -32.04
C GLU A 36 -0.66 -7.09 -30.72
N ILE A 37 -1.21 -5.88 -30.70
CA ILE A 37 -1.75 -5.27 -29.46
C ILE A 37 -2.86 -6.13 -28.85
N ASN A 38 -3.76 -6.67 -29.66
CA ASN A 38 -4.89 -7.46 -29.13
C ASN A 38 -4.41 -8.78 -28.50
N ASP A 39 -3.43 -9.44 -29.10
CA ASP A 39 -2.86 -10.68 -28.54
C ASP A 39 -2.12 -10.39 -27.24
N ARG A 40 -1.39 -9.26 -27.17
CA ARG A 40 -0.75 -8.79 -25.94
C ARG A 40 -1.77 -8.48 -24.84
N VAL A 41 -2.88 -7.84 -25.18
CA VAL A 41 -3.97 -7.58 -24.22
C VAL A 41 -4.55 -8.89 -23.67
N LEU A 42 -4.79 -9.88 -24.53
CA LEU A 42 -5.33 -11.19 -24.12
C LEU A 42 -4.33 -11.94 -23.23
N ASP A 43 -3.03 -11.86 -23.49
CA ASP A 43 -1.98 -12.40 -22.61
C ASP A 43 -1.99 -11.72 -21.24
N LEU A 44 -2.06 -10.40 -21.21
CA LEU A 44 -2.16 -9.64 -19.96
C LEU A 44 -3.43 -9.97 -19.17
N MET A 45 -4.58 -10.11 -19.83
CA MET A 45 -5.82 -10.54 -19.20
C MET A 45 -5.68 -11.93 -18.56
N ALA A 46 -5.02 -12.86 -19.24
CA ALA A 46 -4.76 -14.19 -18.68
C ALA A 46 -3.88 -14.11 -17.43
N LYS A 47 -2.79 -13.32 -17.45
CA LYS A 47 -1.89 -13.10 -16.30
C LYS A 47 -2.62 -12.49 -15.09
N GLY A 48 -3.57 -11.57 -15.32
CA GLY A 48 -4.37 -10.97 -14.25
C GLY A 48 -5.59 -11.77 -13.82
N GLY A 49 -5.80 -12.96 -14.40
CA GLY A 49 -6.96 -13.79 -14.10
C GLY A 49 -8.30 -13.19 -14.55
N VAL A 50 -8.27 -12.38 -15.63
CA VAL A 50 -9.46 -11.80 -16.25
C VAL A 50 -9.85 -12.61 -17.48
N SER A 51 -11.10 -13.10 -17.52
CA SER A 51 -11.60 -13.91 -18.63
C SER A 51 -11.55 -13.17 -19.96
N ARG A 52 -11.08 -13.84 -21.02
CA ARG A 52 -11.09 -13.31 -22.41
C ARG A 52 -12.50 -12.89 -22.87
N LYS A 53 -13.55 -13.48 -22.34
CA LYS A 53 -14.95 -13.12 -22.64
C LYS A 53 -15.26 -11.66 -22.29
N LEU A 54 -14.55 -11.08 -21.33
CA LEU A 54 -14.72 -9.70 -20.88
C LEU A 54 -13.98 -8.66 -21.73
N PHE A 55 -13.29 -9.06 -22.81
CA PHE A 55 -12.54 -8.16 -23.66
C PHE A 55 -13.37 -6.99 -24.20
N ASN A 56 -14.61 -7.28 -24.61
CA ASN A 56 -15.56 -6.31 -25.15
C ASN A 56 -16.54 -5.75 -24.10
N SER A 57 -16.46 -6.19 -22.85
CA SER A 57 -17.29 -5.66 -21.76
C SER A 57 -16.82 -4.26 -21.34
N TYR A 58 -17.74 -3.53 -20.72
CA TYR A 58 -17.46 -2.21 -20.14
C TYR A 58 -17.19 -2.30 -18.63
N PRO A 59 -16.49 -1.31 -18.03
CA PRO A 59 -16.21 -1.31 -16.59
C PRO A 59 -17.44 -1.47 -15.69
N HIS A 60 -18.57 -0.90 -16.05
CA HIS A 60 -19.79 -0.96 -15.25
C HIS A 60 -20.45 -2.35 -15.21
N GLU A 61 -20.07 -3.26 -16.13
CA GLU A 61 -20.52 -4.66 -16.13
C GLU A 61 -19.70 -5.57 -15.21
N LEU A 62 -18.60 -5.05 -14.62
CA LEU A 62 -17.70 -5.79 -13.75
C LEU A 62 -17.95 -5.45 -12.27
N ASP A 63 -17.72 -6.44 -11.39
CA ASP A 63 -17.59 -6.22 -9.95
C ASP A 63 -16.28 -5.47 -9.59
N GLY A 64 -16.17 -5.02 -8.33
CA GLY A 64 -15.03 -4.24 -7.86
C GLY A 64 -13.70 -5.00 -7.99
N GLY A 65 -13.67 -6.28 -7.67
CA GLY A 65 -12.48 -7.10 -7.75
C GLY A 65 -11.98 -7.30 -9.18
N ARG A 66 -12.89 -7.51 -10.15
CA ARG A 66 -12.53 -7.60 -11.57
C ARG A 66 -12.04 -6.26 -12.11
N ARG A 67 -12.65 -5.14 -11.72
CA ARG A 67 -12.15 -3.79 -12.09
C ARG A 67 -10.75 -3.56 -11.56
N GLN A 68 -10.49 -3.93 -10.31
CA GLN A 68 -9.15 -3.79 -9.73
C GLN A 68 -8.12 -4.62 -10.49
N ARG A 69 -8.45 -5.87 -10.87
CA ARG A 69 -7.60 -6.69 -11.73
C ARG A 69 -7.30 -6.01 -13.06
N VAL A 70 -8.29 -5.38 -13.70
CA VAL A 70 -8.09 -4.59 -14.93
C VAL A 70 -7.14 -3.42 -14.70
N GLY A 71 -7.28 -2.69 -13.59
CA GLY A 71 -6.34 -1.61 -13.22
C GLY A 71 -4.91 -2.11 -13.05
N ILE A 72 -4.71 -3.25 -12.39
CA ILE A 72 -3.40 -3.91 -12.23
C ILE A 72 -2.84 -4.31 -13.61
N ILE A 73 -3.63 -4.99 -14.44
CA ILE A 73 -3.22 -5.42 -15.79
C ILE A 73 -2.81 -4.22 -16.66
N ARG A 74 -3.57 -3.14 -16.59
CA ARG A 74 -3.24 -1.90 -17.31
C ARG A 74 -1.88 -1.34 -16.89
N ALA A 75 -1.58 -1.35 -15.58
CA ALA A 75 -0.26 -0.94 -15.09
C ALA A 75 0.86 -1.87 -15.59
N LEU A 76 0.60 -3.17 -15.77
CA LEU A 76 1.56 -4.13 -16.30
C LEU A 76 1.82 -4.01 -17.81
N ALA A 77 0.95 -3.32 -18.56
CA ALA A 77 0.99 -3.28 -20.02
C ALA A 77 2.35 -2.84 -20.57
N LEU A 78 3.04 -1.93 -19.89
CA LEU A 78 4.34 -1.37 -20.30
C LEU A 78 5.54 -2.11 -19.67
N ASN A 79 5.37 -3.32 -19.13
CA ASN A 79 6.41 -4.11 -18.48
C ASN A 79 7.24 -3.28 -17.46
N PRO A 80 6.60 -2.67 -16.43
CA PRO A 80 7.31 -1.86 -15.46
C PRO A 80 8.19 -2.73 -14.56
N GLU A 81 9.27 -2.16 -14.05
CA GLU A 81 10.09 -2.75 -12.97
C GLU A 81 9.58 -2.35 -11.58
N PHE A 82 8.88 -1.19 -11.51
CA PHE A 82 8.41 -0.59 -10.27
C PHE A 82 6.95 -0.14 -10.39
N ILE A 83 6.13 -0.55 -9.41
CA ILE A 83 4.70 -0.18 -9.34
C ILE A 83 4.40 0.44 -7.98
N ILE A 84 3.72 1.59 -7.99
CA ILE A 84 3.13 2.19 -6.80
C ILE A 84 1.70 1.65 -6.69
N CYS A 85 1.38 1.00 -5.57
CA CYS A 85 0.05 0.53 -5.23
C CYS A 85 -0.52 1.43 -4.14
N ASP A 86 -1.40 2.37 -4.52
CA ASP A 86 -2.03 3.30 -3.59
C ASP A 86 -3.36 2.73 -3.13
N GLU A 87 -3.39 2.20 -1.91
CA GLU A 87 -4.54 1.54 -1.28
C GLU A 87 -5.30 0.56 -2.19
N PRO A 88 -4.62 -0.36 -2.90
CA PRO A 88 -5.21 -1.11 -4.02
C PRO A 88 -6.31 -2.10 -3.60
N VAL A 89 -6.57 -2.26 -2.32
CA VAL A 89 -7.56 -3.22 -1.78
C VAL A 89 -8.53 -2.61 -0.77
N SER A 90 -8.42 -1.31 -0.44
CA SER A 90 -9.17 -0.67 0.65
C SER A 90 -10.70 -0.66 0.43
N SER A 91 -11.16 -0.61 -0.82
CA SER A 91 -12.58 -0.55 -1.19
C SER A 91 -13.22 -1.93 -1.47
N LEU A 92 -12.46 -3.02 -1.24
CA LEU A 92 -12.88 -4.39 -1.56
C LEU A 92 -13.24 -5.16 -0.29
N ASP A 93 -14.11 -6.17 -0.41
CA ASP A 93 -14.36 -7.12 0.68
C ASP A 93 -13.15 -8.02 0.96
N VAL A 94 -13.07 -8.56 2.19
CA VAL A 94 -11.91 -9.31 2.70
C VAL A 94 -11.51 -10.49 1.81
N SER A 95 -12.49 -11.16 1.22
CA SER A 95 -12.25 -12.33 0.35
C SER A 95 -11.58 -11.90 -0.96
N ILE A 96 -12.08 -10.83 -1.57
CA ILE A 96 -11.52 -10.27 -2.80
C ILE A 96 -10.16 -9.60 -2.53
N GLN A 97 -9.98 -8.92 -1.38
CA GLN A 97 -8.67 -8.39 -0.96
C GLN A 97 -7.60 -9.50 -0.98
N ALA A 98 -7.88 -10.65 -0.35
CA ALA A 98 -6.95 -11.78 -0.33
C ALA A 98 -6.59 -12.27 -1.75
N GLN A 99 -7.56 -12.33 -2.66
CA GLN A 99 -7.31 -12.72 -4.05
C GLN A 99 -6.43 -11.70 -4.81
N ILE A 100 -6.62 -10.40 -4.58
CA ILE A 100 -5.79 -9.35 -5.20
C ILE A 100 -4.37 -9.38 -4.64
N LEU A 101 -4.21 -9.58 -3.32
CA LEU A 101 -2.89 -9.69 -2.70
C LEU A 101 -2.11 -10.89 -3.23
N ASN A 102 -2.75 -12.05 -3.35
CA ASN A 102 -2.14 -13.24 -3.93
C ASN A 102 -1.72 -13.02 -5.39
N LEU A 103 -2.58 -12.35 -6.18
CA LEU A 103 -2.25 -11.97 -7.55
C LEU A 103 -1.01 -11.06 -7.59
N LEU A 104 -0.94 -10.03 -6.74
CA LEU A 104 0.22 -9.13 -6.70
C LEU A 104 1.50 -9.87 -6.30
N GLN A 105 1.45 -10.81 -5.36
CA GLN A 105 2.60 -11.64 -4.97
C GLN A 105 3.05 -12.58 -6.10
N GLU A 106 2.09 -13.19 -6.81
CA GLU A 106 2.39 -14.03 -7.98
C GLU A 106 3.07 -13.21 -9.09
N LEU A 107 2.52 -12.04 -9.40
CA LEU A 107 3.10 -11.13 -10.39
C LEU A 107 4.49 -10.63 -9.95
N GLN A 108 4.69 -10.35 -8.66
CA GLN A 108 6.00 -9.98 -8.13
C GLN A 108 7.04 -11.08 -8.36
N SER A 109 6.69 -12.31 -8.03
CA SER A 109 7.62 -13.46 -8.15
C SER A 109 7.92 -13.84 -9.60
N THR A 110 6.90 -13.77 -10.47
CA THR A 110 7.03 -14.21 -11.88
C THR A 110 7.63 -13.15 -12.79
N MET A 111 7.43 -11.85 -12.46
CA MET A 111 7.89 -10.73 -13.29
C MET A 111 9.03 -9.93 -12.65
N GLY A 112 9.48 -10.26 -11.44
CA GLY A 112 10.55 -9.55 -10.73
C GLY A 112 10.18 -8.11 -10.33
N LEU A 113 8.91 -7.84 -10.04
CA LEU A 113 8.40 -6.50 -9.77
C LEU A 113 8.82 -5.99 -8.39
N THR A 114 9.10 -4.70 -8.31
CA THR A 114 9.24 -3.98 -7.03
C THR A 114 7.98 -3.17 -6.78
N TYR A 115 7.42 -3.26 -5.55
CA TYR A 115 6.24 -2.50 -5.14
C TYR A 115 6.57 -1.44 -4.09
N LEU A 116 6.00 -0.25 -4.25
CA LEU A 116 5.71 0.66 -3.16
C LEU A 116 4.22 0.51 -2.81
N PHE A 117 3.94 -0.20 -1.71
CA PHE A 117 2.57 -0.52 -1.31
C PHE A 117 2.11 0.42 -0.18
N ILE A 118 1.10 1.24 -0.43
CA ILE A 118 0.51 2.16 0.53
C ILE A 118 -0.79 1.55 1.05
N SER A 119 -0.96 1.46 2.37
CA SER A 119 -2.17 0.97 3.01
C SER A 119 -2.26 1.44 4.45
N HIS A 120 -3.48 1.57 4.95
CA HIS A 120 -3.78 1.78 6.37
C HIS A 120 -4.07 0.47 7.12
N ASP A 121 -4.18 -0.67 6.42
CA ASP A 121 -4.39 -1.99 7.05
C ASP A 121 -3.05 -2.69 7.30
N LEU A 122 -2.69 -2.76 8.57
CA LEU A 122 -1.44 -3.39 9.02
C LEU A 122 -1.40 -4.90 8.74
N SER A 123 -2.54 -5.58 8.67
CA SER A 123 -2.62 -7.01 8.36
C SER A 123 -2.23 -7.24 6.90
N VAL A 124 -2.72 -6.39 6.00
CA VAL A 124 -2.36 -6.37 4.58
C VAL A 124 -0.88 -6.07 4.40
N VAL A 125 -0.39 -4.99 5.04
CA VAL A 125 1.02 -4.58 4.95
C VAL A 125 1.95 -5.69 5.45
N ARG A 126 1.62 -6.35 6.56
CA ARG A 126 2.37 -7.49 7.10
C ARG A 126 2.50 -8.64 6.10
N HIS A 127 1.46 -8.88 5.32
CA HIS A 127 1.39 -10.00 4.39
C HIS A 127 2.24 -9.79 3.13
N ILE A 128 2.26 -8.56 2.60
CA ILE A 128 2.87 -8.27 1.29
C ILE A 128 4.26 -7.64 1.38
N SER A 129 4.59 -6.96 2.50
CA SER A 129 5.78 -6.10 2.55
C SER A 129 7.00 -6.79 3.15
N ASN A 130 8.17 -6.59 2.54
CA ASN A 130 9.47 -6.96 3.09
C ASN A 130 9.97 -5.92 4.12
N ARG A 131 9.83 -4.63 3.79
CA ARG A 131 10.17 -3.49 4.65
C ARG A 131 8.95 -2.61 4.82
N ILE A 132 8.80 -2.01 5.99
CA ILE A 132 7.66 -1.14 6.32
C ILE A 132 8.20 0.20 6.79
N LEU A 133 7.64 1.26 6.21
CA LEU A 133 7.81 2.63 6.64
C LEU A 133 6.50 3.11 7.27
N VAL A 134 6.54 3.48 8.54
CA VAL A 134 5.40 4.06 9.26
C VAL A 134 5.47 5.57 9.16
N MET A 135 4.35 6.20 8.79
CA MET A 135 4.25 7.65 8.64
C MET A 135 3.21 8.23 9.59
N TYR A 136 3.50 9.42 10.10
CA TYR A 136 2.55 10.22 10.88
C TYR A 136 2.61 11.68 10.43
N LEU A 137 1.48 12.26 10.03
CA LEU A 137 1.39 13.65 9.52
C LEU A 137 2.45 13.99 8.48
N GLY A 138 2.65 13.11 7.49
CA GLY A 138 3.59 13.31 6.38
C GLY A 138 5.06 13.10 6.73
N GLN A 139 5.39 12.69 7.97
CA GLN A 139 6.76 12.40 8.38
C GLN A 139 6.96 10.91 8.64
N MET A 140 8.14 10.40 8.28
CA MET A 140 8.59 9.08 8.70
C MET A 140 8.77 9.06 10.21
N VAL A 141 8.21 8.05 10.88
CA VAL A 141 8.43 7.84 12.32
C VAL A 141 9.25 6.59 12.60
N GLU A 142 9.11 5.56 11.78
CA GLU A 142 9.87 4.32 11.92
C GLU A 142 9.95 3.59 10.57
N ILE A 143 11.11 2.98 10.27
CA ILE A 143 11.32 2.14 9.11
C ILE A 143 12.20 0.95 9.46
N CYS A 144 11.76 -0.26 9.15
CA CYS A 144 12.56 -1.48 9.32
C CYS A 144 12.00 -2.65 8.49
N ASP A 145 12.62 -3.82 8.64
CA ASP A 145 12.09 -5.09 8.15
C ASP A 145 10.70 -5.36 8.74
N SER A 146 9.79 -5.94 7.92
CA SER A 146 8.41 -6.21 8.32
C SER A 146 8.33 -7.07 9.58
N ARG A 147 9.14 -8.14 9.66
CA ARG A 147 9.13 -9.05 10.84
C ARG A 147 9.61 -8.33 12.09
N GLU A 148 10.62 -7.48 11.95
CA GLU A 148 11.17 -6.69 13.07
C GLU A 148 10.14 -5.69 13.58
N LEU A 149 9.44 -4.95 12.71
CA LEU A 149 8.40 -4.00 13.09
C LEU A 149 7.31 -4.65 13.97
N PHE A 150 6.85 -5.84 13.58
CA PHE A 150 5.79 -6.54 14.32
C PHE A 150 6.28 -7.21 15.62
N ARG A 151 7.59 -7.46 15.76
CA ARG A 151 8.20 -8.08 16.93
C ARG A 151 8.70 -7.04 17.94
N ASN A 152 9.42 -6.04 17.46
CA ASN A 152 10.14 -5.05 18.28
C ASN A 152 9.88 -3.61 17.77
N PRO A 153 8.61 -3.11 17.78
CA PRO A 153 8.33 -1.73 17.43
C PRO A 153 8.95 -0.79 18.46
N VAL A 154 9.58 0.30 18.01
CA VAL A 154 10.28 1.24 18.89
C VAL A 154 9.46 2.52 19.07
N HIS A 155 8.97 3.14 17.98
CA HIS A 155 8.24 4.39 18.06
C HIS A 155 6.89 4.21 18.80
N PRO A 156 6.52 5.10 19.74
CA PRO A 156 5.26 4.99 20.50
C PRO A 156 4.00 4.94 19.60
N TYR A 157 4.00 5.66 18.48
CA TYR A 157 2.91 5.59 17.51
C TYR A 157 2.80 4.19 16.85
N THR A 158 3.93 3.60 16.44
CA THR A 158 3.96 2.24 15.88
C THR A 158 3.44 1.22 16.90
N LYS A 159 3.86 1.34 18.17
CA LYS A 159 3.36 0.49 19.27
C LYS A 159 1.85 0.59 19.41
N ALA A 160 1.33 1.82 19.40
CA ALA A 160 -0.12 2.06 19.49
C ALA A 160 -0.88 1.47 18.30
N LEU A 161 -0.40 1.69 17.06
CA LEU A 161 -0.99 1.10 15.85
C LEU A 161 -1.03 -0.42 15.94
N LEU A 162 0.10 -1.04 16.26
CA LEU A 162 0.19 -2.50 16.35
C LEU A 162 -0.66 -3.06 17.49
N SER A 163 -0.83 -2.32 18.61
CA SER A 163 -1.69 -2.74 19.73
C SER A 163 -3.17 -2.81 19.32
N ALA A 164 -3.58 -2.07 18.29
CA ALA A 164 -4.95 -2.04 17.80
C ALA A 164 -5.27 -3.19 16.81
N VAL A 165 -4.26 -3.90 16.29
CA VAL A 165 -4.46 -5.02 15.35
C VAL A 165 -5.08 -6.21 16.07
N PRO A 166 -6.27 -6.70 15.63
CA PRO A 166 -6.88 -7.89 16.22
C PRO A 166 -6.01 -9.13 16.01
N ILE A 167 -5.81 -9.90 17.09
CA ILE A 167 -5.12 -11.19 17.02
C ILE A 167 -6.17 -12.29 17.16
N ALA A 168 -6.31 -13.15 16.14
CA ALA A 168 -7.20 -14.29 16.14
C ALA A 168 -6.63 -15.43 17.01
N LYS A 169 -6.49 -15.18 18.34
CA LYS A 169 -6.04 -16.20 19.32
C LYS A 169 -7.02 -16.24 20.48
N TYR A 170 -7.64 -17.39 20.70
CA TYR A 170 -8.59 -17.59 21.79
C TYR A 170 -7.93 -17.32 23.15
N GLY A 171 -8.61 -16.54 24.00
CA GLY A 171 -8.14 -16.20 25.34
C GLY A 171 -7.02 -15.15 25.41
N TYR A 172 -6.52 -14.62 24.28
CA TYR A 172 -5.48 -13.59 24.28
C TYR A 172 -6.10 -12.21 24.35
N LYS A 173 -5.96 -11.52 25.50
CA LYS A 173 -6.28 -10.11 25.68
C LYS A 173 -5.01 -9.28 25.50
N ARG A 174 -4.90 -8.57 24.40
CA ARG A 174 -3.84 -7.57 24.23
C ARG A 174 -4.28 -6.26 24.87
N GLU A 175 -3.46 -5.67 25.71
CA GLU A 175 -3.69 -4.31 26.20
C GLU A 175 -3.57 -3.34 25.02
N ARG A 176 -4.69 -2.70 24.70
CA ARG A 176 -4.75 -1.70 23.63
C ARG A 176 -4.24 -0.37 24.16
N ILE A 177 -3.23 0.20 23.50
CA ILE A 177 -2.73 1.54 23.80
C ILE A 177 -3.71 2.55 23.19
N LEU A 178 -4.46 3.24 24.04
CA LEU A 178 -5.37 4.30 23.62
C LEU A 178 -4.59 5.60 23.49
N LEU A 179 -4.66 6.19 22.28
CA LEU A 179 -4.07 7.51 22.04
C LEU A 179 -5.08 8.58 22.41
N GLU A 180 -4.71 9.47 23.31
CA GLU A 180 -5.54 10.59 23.73
C GLU A 180 -5.46 11.76 22.75
N GLY A 181 -6.52 12.55 22.68
CA GLY A 181 -6.62 13.78 21.88
C GLY A 181 -6.80 13.53 20.38
N ASP A 182 -7.15 14.61 19.69
CA ASP A 182 -7.37 14.62 18.24
C ASP A 182 -6.07 14.65 17.45
N VAL A 183 -6.16 14.22 16.19
CA VAL A 183 -5.05 14.37 15.24
C VAL A 183 -4.87 15.86 14.95
N PRO A 184 -3.69 16.45 15.24
CA PRO A 184 -3.47 17.87 14.98
C PRO A 184 -3.49 18.18 13.48
N SER A 185 -3.89 19.42 13.15
CA SER A 185 -3.87 19.88 11.76
C SER A 185 -2.45 19.83 11.17
N PRO A 186 -2.29 19.33 9.94
CA PRO A 186 -1.02 19.39 9.24
C PRO A 186 -0.67 20.80 8.76
N ILE A 187 -1.62 21.75 8.83
CA ILE A 187 -1.44 23.14 8.41
C ILE A 187 -0.74 23.91 9.54
N ASN A 188 0.40 24.53 9.25
CA ASN A 188 1.24 25.26 10.19
C ASN A 188 1.53 24.44 11.47
N PRO A 189 2.17 23.28 11.34
CA PRO A 189 2.44 22.41 12.47
C PRO A 189 3.34 23.11 13.49
N LYS A 190 3.08 22.88 14.78
CA LYS A 190 3.95 23.36 15.86
C LYS A 190 5.35 22.76 15.73
N PRO A 191 6.40 23.50 16.19
CA PRO A 191 7.75 22.93 16.27
C PRO A 191 7.79 21.67 17.14
N GLY A 192 8.80 20.82 16.90
CA GLY A 192 9.00 19.60 17.65
C GLY A 192 8.39 18.36 16.99
N CYS A 193 8.36 17.27 17.73
CA CYS A 193 7.82 16.00 17.29
C CYS A 193 6.32 16.11 16.99
N LYS A 194 5.89 15.77 15.78
CA LYS A 194 4.49 15.82 15.33
C LYS A 194 3.55 14.97 16.21
N PHE A 195 4.09 13.89 16.79
CA PHE A 195 3.34 12.98 17.64
C PHE A 195 3.32 13.40 19.12
N ALA A 196 4.09 14.41 19.54
CA ALA A 196 4.28 14.80 20.95
C ALA A 196 2.96 14.98 21.73
N ASN A 197 1.92 15.56 21.11
CA ASN A 197 0.64 15.84 21.77
C ASN A 197 -0.20 14.57 22.08
N ARG A 198 0.11 13.45 21.43
CA ARG A 198 -0.59 12.17 21.61
C ARG A 198 0.33 11.08 22.18
N CYS A 199 1.59 11.42 22.46
CA CYS A 199 2.59 10.50 22.93
C CYS A 199 2.55 10.41 24.48
N LEU A 200 2.29 9.23 25.02
CA LEU A 200 2.30 8.98 26.48
C LEU A 200 3.69 9.14 27.09
N MET A 201 4.75 9.10 26.26
CA MET A 201 6.15 9.21 26.67
C MET A 201 6.75 10.59 26.34
N ALA A 202 5.91 11.58 25.97
CA ALA A 202 6.40 12.88 25.53
C ALA A 202 7.13 13.63 26.65
N GLN A 203 8.32 14.13 26.33
CA GLN A 203 9.14 14.98 27.19
C GLN A 203 9.17 16.42 26.63
N ASP A 204 9.71 17.35 27.39
CA ASP A 204 9.80 18.76 26.99
C ASP A 204 10.58 18.97 25.68
N ILE A 205 11.64 18.19 25.44
CA ILE A 205 12.42 18.22 24.22
C ILE A 205 11.55 17.86 23.00
N CYS A 206 10.61 16.91 23.13
CA CYS A 206 9.72 16.51 22.06
C CYS A 206 8.80 17.64 21.60
N ARG A 207 8.55 18.65 22.45
CA ARG A 207 7.69 19.81 22.14
C ARG A 207 8.48 20.96 21.51
N ARG A 208 9.81 20.94 21.63
CA ARG A 208 10.69 22.05 21.21
C ARG A 208 11.49 21.73 19.95
N GLN A 209 11.92 20.47 19.78
CA GLN A 209 12.81 20.05 18.71
C GLN A 209 12.25 18.83 17.97
N GLU A 210 12.45 18.80 16.66
CA GLU A 210 12.17 17.61 15.86
C GLU A 210 13.17 16.50 16.22
N PRO A 211 12.71 15.25 16.40
CA PRO A 211 13.61 14.15 16.70
C PRO A 211 14.48 13.84 15.47
N PRO A 212 15.79 13.66 15.65
CA PRO A 212 16.64 13.15 14.58
C PRO A 212 16.31 11.69 14.27
N VAL A 213 16.83 11.19 13.15
CA VAL A 213 16.73 9.78 12.79
C VAL A 213 17.82 9.00 13.53
N TYR A 214 17.42 8.08 14.39
CA TYR A 214 18.32 7.17 15.08
C TYR A 214 18.29 5.79 14.38
N THR A 215 19.46 5.16 14.25
CA THR A 215 19.59 3.78 13.80
C THR A 215 19.67 2.87 15.04
N VAL A 216 18.58 2.15 15.31
CA VAL A 216 18.47 1.26 16.48
C VAL A 216 19.19 -0.07 16.25
N SER A 217 19.10 -0.57 14.99
CA SER A 217 19.82 -1.75 14.54
C SER A 217 20.02 -1.67 13.02
N PRO A 218 20.84 -2.52 12.40
CA PRO A 218 21.03 -2.53 10.95
C PRO A 218 19.69 -2.60 10.20
N GLY A 219 19.38 -1.55 9.41
CA GLY A 219 18.12 -1.44 8.66
C GLY A 219 16.89 -1.00 9.46
N HIS A 220 17.01 -0.74 10.78
CA HIS A 220 15.93 -0.23 11.63
C HIS A 220 16.23 1.21 12.05
N GLN A 221 15.44 2.15 11.57
CA GLN A 221 15.57 3.59 11.85
C GLN A 221 14.28 4.12 12.47
N VAL A 222 14.43 5.04 13.41
CA VAL A 222 13.33 5.61 14.19
C VAL A 222 13.54 7.10 14.41
N CYS A 223 12.50 7.90 14.23
CA CYS A 223 12.48 9.33 14.53
C CYS A 223 11.86 9.57 15.92
N CYS A 224 12.61 9.33 16.99
CA CYS A 224 12.11 9.50 18.35
C CYS A 224 13.25 9.83 19.31
N HIS A 225 13.12 10.89 20.13
CA HIS A 225 14.12 11.23 21.14
C HIS A 225 14.35 10.13 22.18
N MET A 226 13.34 9.25 22.36
CA MET A 226 13.43 8.11 23.31
C MET A 226 14.03 6.85 22.70
N ALA A 227 14.47 6.88 21.45
CA ALA A 227 15.09 5.73 20.78
C ALA A 227 16.59 5.60 21.04
N GLU A 228 17.17 6.53 21.75
CA GLU A 228 18.62 6.61 22.05
C GLU A 228 19.05 5.64 23.19
N HIS A 229 18.07 4.92 23.81
CA HIS A 229 18.33 4.07 24.98
C HIS A 229 17.78 2.66 24.83
#